data_f1e64dd3bfce1241174d6999d527fa51
#
_entry.id   f1e64dd3bfce1241174d6999d527fa51
#
_cell.length_a   1.000
_cell.length_b   1.000
_cell.length_c   1.000
_cell.angle_alpha   90.00
_cell.angle_beta   90.00
_cell.angle_gamma   90.00
#
_symmetry.space_group_name_H-M   'P 1'
#
loop_
_entity.id
_entity.type
_entity.pdbx_description
1 polymer ?
#
loop_
_entity_poly.entity_id
_entity_poly.type
_entity_poly.pdbx_seq_one_letter_code
_entity_poly.pdbx_strand_id
1 'polypeptide(L)'
;MSASLRTETLVQPRRARAWRVIHACEYARDVLPVVEGQISAGMRPYIVTPQGAGTAELYLSGKRNEQPRSLSLLRSWQDVRNWRKSLLDCDPEVSSDLVHAHCFAAGMAGVRSVSCVVYDLRACIEEMAIGAHLCEPGSWMGRSFRVAEQFVLSRAAAVIVHSQGMKQAAIERSAPPENLFLVPDPIAGEDNSPLFPDTDFLFRRYGLAPETVSFFVPQFAREGVSELSGAAISALEGFALASNELPEFSLLLEAPESARKAINEHAGRLGISGHVALVHPLDALATMQSAHVVVALDDSPNPVAAYQANEICLKALWQGKTLLAADVPRNRDATPDGRGCLWFEAGNPRDLGYRMAFLGRNPEFRAALGVAGRMYMFETRNSHAIGQKYDEAYRHASNRKRSGSVGPKVVNMEPAENWG
;
A
#
# COMPACT_ATOMS: atom_id res chain seq x y z
N MET A 1 38.22 41.19 24.15
CA MET A 1 37.82 40.53 22.91
C MET A 1 36.47 39.87 23.12
N SER A 2 35.42 40.52 22.68
CA SER A 2 34.02 40.09 22.90
C SER A 2 33.59 39.23 21.68
N ALA A 3 33.32 37.95 21.90
CA ALA A 3 32.79 37.05 20.89
C ALA A 3 31.27 37.23 20.81
N SER A 4 30.82 37.83 19.72
CA SER A 4 29.40 37.95 19.34
C SER A 4 28.84 36.58 19.01
N LEU A 5 28.01 36.02 19.88
CA LEU A 5 27.14 34.91 19.62
C LEU A 5 26.08 35.35 18.57
N ARG A 6 26.23 34.89 17.32
CA ARG A 6 25.16 35.00 16.33
C ARG A 6 24.04 34.09 16.77
N THR A 7 22.93 34.69 17.16
CA THR A 7 21.63 34.01 17.32
C THR A 7 21.21 33.51 15.96
N GLU A 8 21.34 32.22 15.69
CA GLU A 8 20.67 31.56 14.59
C GLU A 8 19.16 31.71 14.81
N THR A 9 18.55 32.50 13.94
CA THR A 9 17.11 32.66 13.88
C THR A 9 16.53 31.30 13.51
N LEU A 10 15.95 30.62 14.47
CA LEU A 10 15.10 29.45 14.23
C LEU A 10 14.01 29.85 13.23
N VAL A 11 14.18 29.40 11.98
CA VAL A 11 13.16 29.57 10.96
C VAL A 11 11.94 28.78 11.45
N GLN A 12 10.95 29.51 11.97
CA GLN A 12 9.66 28.88 12.32
C GLN A 12 9.16 28.13 11.09
N PRO A 13 8.72 26.88 11.22
CA PRO A 13 8.14 26.15 10.10
C PRO A 13 6.99 26.99 9.57
N ARG A 14 7.03 27.34 8.29
CA ARG A 14 5.95 28.06 7.63
C ARG A 14 4.66 27.29 7.89
N ARG A 15 3.67 27.92 8.55
CA ARG A 15 2.36 27.33 8.76
C ARG A 15 1.86 26.78 7.43
N ALA A 16 1.50 25.51 7.38
CA ALA A 16 0.91 24.91 6.20
C ALA A 16 -0.29 25.74 5.79
N ARG A 17 -0.45 25.96 4.47
CA ARG A 17 -1.64 26.64 3.97
C ARG A 17 -2.85 25.81 4.31
N ALA A 18 -3.90 26.43 4.84
CA ALA A 18 -5.18 25.76 5.08
C ALA A 18 -5.86 25.46 3.73
N TRP A 19 -5.49 24.34 3.09
CA TRP A 19 -6.11 23.91 1.84
C TRP A 19 -7.58 23.52 2.05
N ARG A 20 -8.42 23.92 1.12
CA ARG A 20 -9.80 23.42 0.99
C ARG A 20 -9.80 22.38 -0.12
N VAL A 21 -9.85 21.12 0.25
CA VAL A 21 -9.67 19.98 -0.63
C VAL A 21 -10.98 19.20 -0.76
N ILE A 22 -11.45 19.00 -1.98
CA ILE A 22 -12.52 18.04 -2.25
C ILE A 22 -11.87 16.67 -2.53
N HIS A 23 -12.12 15.70 -1.66
CA HIS A 23 -11.76 14.30 -1.87
C HIS A 23 -12.91 13.60 -2.60
N ALA A 24 -12.69 13.27 -3.87
CA ALA A 24 -13.63 12.51 -4.68
C ALA A 24 -13.25 11.03 -4.66
N CYS A 25 -13.94 10.22 -3.86
CA CYS A 25 -13.65 8.82 -3.60
C CYS A 25 -14.90 7.94 -3.69
N GLU A 26 -14.72 6.66 -4.00
CA GLU A 26 -15.82 5.72 -4.11
C GLU A 26 -16.45 5.44 -2.74
N TYR A 27 -15.59 5.31 -1.72
CA TYR A 27 -16.00 5.15 -0.32
C TYR A 27 -15.19 6.11 0.55
N ALA A 28 -15.88 6.82 1.46
CA ALA A 28 -15.22 7.74 2.38
C ALA A 28 -14.18 7.06 3.26
N ARG A 29 -14.44 5.82 3.71
CA ARG A 29 -13.52 5.02 4.53
C ARG A 29 -12.13 4.87 3.91
N ASP A 30 -12.02 4.83 2.58
CA ASP A 30 -10.76 4.62 1.88
C ASP A 30 -9.82 5.82 1.98
N VAL A 31 -10.36 7.00 2.32
CA VAL A 31 -9.60 8.25 2.43
C VAL A 31 -9.50 8.76 3.87
N LEU A 32 -10.21 8.18 4.83
CA LEU A 32 -10.22 8.66 6.21
C LEU A 32 -8.83 8.79 6.84
N PRO A 33 -7.89 7.83 6.68
CA PRO A 33 -6.54 7.96 7.26
C PRO A 33 -5.76 9.14 6.67
N VAL A 34 -5.96 9.45 5.39
CA VAL A 34 -5.36 10.61 4.73
C VAL A 34 -5.96 11.90 5.25
N VAL A 35 -7.27 11.93 5.36
CA VAL A 35 -8.06 13.08 5.80
C VAL A 35 -7.76 13.46 7.25
N GLU A 36 -7.60 12.48 8.15
CA GLU A 36 -7.18 12.72 9.54
C GLU A 36 -5.83 13.42 9.61
N GLY A 37 -4.85 12.95 8.83
CA GLY A 37 -3.54 13.58 8.72
C GLY A 37 -3.62 15.02 8.18
N GLN A 38 -4.51 15.28 7.23
CA GLN A 38 -4.72 16.60 6.65
C GLN A 38 -5.39 17.56 7.64
N ILE A 39 -6.40 17.11 8.39
CA ILE A 39 -7.04 17.92 9.46
C ILE A 39 -5.98 18.28 10.52
N SER A 40 -5.16 17.32 10.93
CA SER A 40 -4.05 17.55 11.88
C SER A 40 -3.04 18.57 11.35
N ALA A 41 -2.85 18.66 10.02
CA ALA A 41 -2.04 19.65 9.34
C ALA A 41 -2.74 21.00 9.10
N GLY A 42 -3.99 21.18 9.58
CA GLY A 42 -4.78 22.42 9.46
C GLY A 42 -5.48 22.59 8.10
N MET A 43 -5.61 21.54 7.30
CA MET A 43 -6.37 21.54 6.06
C MET A 43 -7.89 21.40 6.33
N ARG A 44 -8.70 21.70 5.34
CA ARG A 44 -10.16 21.58 5.40
C ARG A 44 -10.65 20.62 4.31
N PRO A 45 -10.58 19.30 4.55
CA PRO A 45 -11.05 18.33 3.61
C PRO A 45 -12.58 18.22 3.59
N TYR A 46 -13.09 18.01 2.39
CA TYR A 46 -14.51 17.76 2.11
C TYR A 46 -14.60 16.48 1.29
N ILE A 47 -15.47 15.56 1.66
CA ILE A 47 -15.57 14.25 1.01
C ILE A 47 -16.79 14.22 0.11
N VAL A 48 -16.59 13.79 -1.12
CA VAL A 48 -17.64 13.57 -2.12
C VAL A 48 -17.58 12.11 -2.55
N THR A 49 -18.70 11.43 -2.45
CA THR A 49 -18.87 10.04 -2.91
C THR A 49 -20.07 9.96 -3.85
N PRO A 50 -20.25 8.85 -4.59
CA PRO A 50 -21.46 8.65 -5.39
C PRO A 50 -22.76 8.63 -4.57
N GLN A 51 -22.68 8.50 -3.24
CA GLN A 51 -23.80 8.42 -2.31
C GLN A 51 -24.11 9.76 -1.64
N GLY A 52 -23.22 10.74 -1.77
CA GLY A 52 -23.40 12.08 -1.22
C GLY A 52 -22.11 12.80 -0.88
N ALA A 53 -22.25 13.98 -0.31
CA ALA A 53 -21.15 14.86 0.01
C ALA A 53 -21.27 15.40 1.45
N GLY A 54 -20.15 15.74 2.08
CA GLY A 54 -20.12 16.32 3.42
C GLY A 54 -18.72 16.64 3.91
N THR A 55 -18.64 17.35 5.04
CA THR A 55 -17.36 17.61 5.68
C THR A 55 -16.75 16.30 6.20
N ALA A 56 -15.41 16.26 6.27
CA ALA A 56 -14.71 15.07 6.74
C ALA A 56 -15.11 14.65 8.16
N GLU A 57 -15.40 15.61 9.03
CA GLU A 57 -15.82 15.36 10.41
C GLU A 57 -17.12 14.56 10.49
N LEU A 58 -18.03 14.69 9.51
CA LEU A 58 -19.26 13.90 9.46
C LEU A 58 -19.00 12.41 9.23
N TYR A 59 -17.98 12.10 8.42
CA TYR A 59 -17.59 10.72 8.15
C TYR A 59 -16.74 10.12 9.27
N LEU A 60 -15.80 10.89 9.83
CA LEU A 60 -14.98 10.48 10.97
C LEU A 60 -15.80 10.23 12.23
N SER A 61 -16.89 10.97 12.43
CA SER A 61 -17.79 10.77 13.58
C SER A 61 -18.69 9.54 13.47
N GLY A 62 -18.62 8.77 12.39
CA GLY A 62 -19.50 7.62 12.13
C GLY A 62 -20.96 7.97 11.88
N LYS A 63 -21.30 9.25 11.78
CA LYS A 63 -22.69 9.72 11.54
C LYS A 63 -23.17 9.43 10.12
N ARG A 64 -22.27 9.06 9.22
CA ARG A 64 -22.60 8.72 7.85
C ARG A 64 -21.93 7.39 7.50
N ASN A 65 -22.73 6.33 7.35
CA ASN A 65 -22.31 5.01 6.92
C ASN A 65 -22.63 4.83 5.43
N GLU A 66 -21.68 4.26 4.70
CA GLU A 66 -21.84 3.92 3.28
C GLU A 66 -21.97 2.40 3.13
N GLN A 67 -22.93 1.99 2.29
CA GLN A 67 -23.05 0.57 1.95
C GLN A 67 -22.11 0.21 0.80
N PRO A 68 -21.38 -0.91 0.87
CA PRO A 68 -20.52 -1.36 -0.22
C PRO A 68 -21.36 -1.63 -1.47
N ARG A 69 -20.93 -1.09 -2.61
CA ARG A 69 -21.50 -1.39 -3.94
C ARG A 69 -20.58 -2.36 -4.64
N SER A 70 -21.15 -3.27 -5.43
CA SER A 70 -20.35 -4.13 -6.30
C SER A 70 -19.62 -3.27 -7.33
N LEU A 71 -18.30 -3.40 -7.42
CA LEU A 71 -17.48 -2.80 -8.46
C LEU A 71 -17.93 -3.32 -9.83
N SER A 72 -18.49 -2.47 -10.66
CA SER A 72 -18.81 -2.76 -12.05
C SER A 72 -18.06 -1.78 -12.94
N LEU A 73 -16.97 -2.24 -13.52
CA LEU A 73 -16.19 -1.46 -14.50
C LEU A 73 -17.02 -1.09 -15.73
N LEU A 74 -18.06 -1.85 -16.04
CA LEU A 74 -19.00 -1.55 -17.13
C LEU A 74 -19.87 -0.31 -16.89
N ARG A 75 -20.01 0.13 -15.63
CA ARG A 75 -20.69 1.39 -15.27
C ARG A 75 -19.78 2.61 -15.33
N SER A 76 -18.50 2.44 -15.60
CA SER A 76 -17.49 3.50 -15.47
C SER A 76 -17.80 4.79 -16.24
N TRP A 77 -18.41 4.72 -17.43
CA TRP A 77 -18.79 5.91 -18.19
C TRP A 77 -20.03 6.63 -17.64
N GLN A 78 -20.98 5.89 -17.10
CA GLN A 78 -22.11 6.48 -16.40
C GLN A 78 -21.66 7.10 -15.08
N ASP A 79 -20.71 6.46 -14.42
CA ASP A 79 -20.10 6.98 -13.19
C ASP A 79 -19.30 8.26 -13.47
N VAL A 80 -18.57 8.37 -14.58
CA VAL A 80 -17.90 9.62 -14.98
C VAL A 80 -18.89 10.78 -15.14
N ARG A 81 -20.09 10.54 -15.73
CA ARG A 81 -21.14 11.56 -15.85
C ARG A 81 -21.69 11.97 -14.48
N ASN A 82 -21.94 10.99 -13.62
CA ASN A 82 -22.43 11.23 -12.25
C ASN A 82 -21.39 12.00 -11.43
N TRP A 83 -20.12 11.62 -11.50
CA TRP A 83 -19.00 12.30 -10.87
C TRP A 83 -18.86 13.75 -11.36
N ARG A 84 -18.99 13.95 -12.68
CA ARG A 84 -18.94 15.30 -13.24
C ARG A 84 -20.01 16.20 -12.65
N LYS A 85 -21.25 15.69 -12.55
CA LYS A 85 -22.37 16.42 -11.93
C LYS A 85 -22.05 16.72 -10.46
N SER A 86 -21.69 15.72 -9.68
CA SER A 86 -21.39 15.89 -8.25
C SER A 86 -20.28 16.88 -7.97
N LEU A 87 -19.20 16.88 -8.78
CA LEU A 87 -18.10 17.82 -8.64
C LEU A 87 -18.50 19.26 -9.00
N LEU A 88 -19.29 19.44 -10.05
CA LEU A 88 -19.79 20.77 -10.46
C LEU A 88 -20.81 21.31 -9.47
N ASP A 89 -21.64 20.47 -8.88
CA ASP A 89 -22.62 20.88 -7.88
C ASP A 89 -21.96 21.27 -6.55
N CYS A 90 -20.85 20.61 -6.17
CA CYS A 90 -20.16 20.87 -4.89
C CYS A 90 -19.15 22.01 -4.95
N ASP A 91 -18.47 22.25 -6.06
CA ASP A 91 -17.37 23.24 -6.15
C ASP A 91 -17.81 24.69 -5.84
N PRO A 92 -18.98 25.19 -6.30
CA PRO A 92 -19.45 26.52 -5.95
C PRO A 92 -19.75 26.71 -4.45
N GLU A 93 -20.26 25.66 -3.79
CA GLU A 93 -20.62 25.71 -2.36
C GLU A 93 -19.38 25.64 -1.47
N VAL A 94 -18.41 24.82 -1.84
CA VAL A 94 -17.19 24.55 -1.04
C VAL A 94 -16.10 25.54 -1.32
N SER A 95 -16.09 26.23 -2.49
CA SER A 95 -15.01 27.11 -2.94
C SER A 95 -13.64 26.42 -2.83
N SER A 96 -13.50 25.23 -3.38
CA SER A 96 -12.31 24.41 -3.22
C SER A 96 -11.07 24.99 -3.92
N ASP A 97 -9.90 24.75 -3.34
CA ASP A 97 -8.61 25.08 -3.99
C ASP A 97 -8.27 24.06 -5.08
N LEU A 98 -8.61 22.78 -4.83
CA LEU A 98 -8.37 21.66 -5.74
C LEU A 98 -9.31 20.48 -5.47
N VAL A 99 -9.40 19.56 -6.43
CA VAL A 99 -10.06 18.26 -6.30
C VAL A 99 -8.99 17.18 -6.26
N HIS A 100 -9.04 16.34 -5.23
CA HIS A 100 -8.22 15.14 -5.09
C HIS A 100 -9.06 13.91 -5.44
N ALA A 101 -8.81 13.32 -6.59
CA ALA A 101 -9.57 12.20 -7.12
C ALA A 101 -8.90 10.87 -6.78
N HIS A 102 -9.58 10.00 -6.04
CA HIS A 102 -9.07 8.70 -5.55
C HIS A 102 -9.53 7.50 -6.37
N CYS A 103 -10.25 7.73 -7.44
CA CYS A 103 -10.63 6.67 -8.39
C CYS A 103 -10.58 7.19 -9.83
N PHE A 104 -10.48 6.25 -10.78
CA PHE A 104 -10.38 6.59 -12.20
C PHE A 104 -11.56 7.44 -12.70
N ALA A 105 -12.79 7.09 -12.32
CA ALA A 105 -13.98 7.80 -12.77
C ALA A 105 -14.01 9.26 -12.28
N ALA A 106 -13.64 9.50 -11.01
CA ALA A 106 -13.51 10.84 -10.45
C ALA A 106 -12.37 11.62 -11.10
N GLY A 107 -11.22 10.98 -11.36
CA GLY A 107 -10.09 11.56 -12.08
C GLY A 107 -10.47 11.99 -13.49
N MET A 108 -11.14 11.13 -14.24
CA MET A 108 -11.62 11.39 -15.59
C MET A 108 -12.65 12.54 -15.62
N ALA A 109 -13.59 12.54 -14.68
CA ALA A 109 -14.56 13.62 -14.54
C ALA A 109 -13.88 14.95 -14.17
N GLY A 110 -12.96 14.90 -13.21
CA GLY A 110 -12.23 16.06 -12.71
C GLY A 110 -11.42 16.76 -13.80
N VAL A 111 -10.55 16.03 -14.52
CA VAL A 111 -9.69 16.62 -15.58
C VAL A 111 -10.48 17.21 -16.77
N ARG A 112 -11.76 16.88 -16.88
CA ARG A 112 -12.68 17.42 -17.91
C ARG A 112 -13.52 18.59 -17.42
N SER A 113 -13.62 18.82 -16.13
CA SER A 113 -14.62 19.73 -15.55
C SER A 113 -14.07 20.76 -14.61
N VAL A 114 -12.94 20.50 -13.94
CA VAL A 114 -12.36 21.39 -12.95
C VAL A 114 -10.92 21.74 -13.30
N SER A 115 -10.48 22.90 -12.86
CA SER A 115 -9.19 23.48 -13.28
C SER A 115 -7.97 22.96 -12.53
N CYS A 116 -8.16 22.25 -11.41
CA CYS A 116 -7.04 21.74 -10.61
C CYS A 116 -7.39 20.38 -10.03
N VAL A 117 -6.83 19.32 -10.63
CA VAL A 117 -7.04 17.95 -10.20
C VAL A 117 -5.71 17.35 -9.75
N VAL A 118 -5.70 16.80 -8.56
CA VAL A 118 -4.69 15.87 -8.09
C VAL A 118 -5.27 14.46 -8.22
N TYR A 119 -4.57 13.59 -8.94
CA TYR A 119 -5.03 12.22 -9.15
C TYR A 119 -4.24 11.24 -8.30
N ASP A 120 -4.92 10.48 -7.46
CA ASP A 120 -4.35 9.43 -6.62
C ASP A 120 -4.39 8.11 -7.39
N LEU A 121 -3.24 7.68 -7.92
CA LEU A 121 -3.08 6.43 -8.66
C LEU A 121 -2.78 5.29 -7.70
N ARG A 122 -3.82 4.62 -7.20
CA ARG A 122 -3.70 3.47 -6.30
C ARG A 122 -3.54 2.15 -7.03
N ALA A 123 -4.09 2.04 -8.22
CA ALA A 123 -3.97 0.87 -9.10
C ALA A 123 -4.23 1.29 -10.54
N CYS A 124 -3.54 0.67 -11.48
CA CYS A 124 -3.77 0.91 -12.90
C CYS A 124 -5.04 0.18 -13.34
N ILE A 125 -5.91 0.87 -14.09
CA ILE A 125 -7.24 0.36 -14.43
C ILE A 125 -7.19 -0.87 -15.35
N GLU A 126 -6.19 -0.98 -16.21
CA GLU A 126 -5.97 -2.15 -17.06
C GLU A 126 -5.71 -3.40 -16.21
N GLU A 127 -4.80 -3.30 -15.25
CA GLU A 127 -4.45 -4.40 -14.33
C GLU A 127 -5.63 -4.76 -13.41
N MET A 128 -6.40 -3.76 -12.99
CA MET A 128 -7.65 -4.02 -12.24
C MET A 128 -8.65 -4.81 -13.08
N ALA A 129 -8.80 -4.47 -14.36
CA ALA A 129 -9.71 -5.16 -15.27
C ALA A 129 -9.24 -6.60 -15.55
N ILE A 130 -7.94 -6.82 -15.72
CA ILE A 130 -7.34 -8.15 -15.87
C ILE A 130 -7.54 -8.97 -14.59
N GLY A 131 -7.23 -8.41 -13.43
CA GLY A 131 -7.40 -9.08 -12.14
C GLY A 131 -8.85 -9.42 -11.80
N ALA A 132 -9.80 -8.66 -12.32
CA ALA A 132 -11.24 -8.92 -12.22
C ALA A 132 -11.78 -9.84 -13.34
N HIS A 133 -10.91 -10.41 -14.19
CA HIS A 133 -11.27 -11.26 -15.34
C HIS A 133 -12.24 -10.61 -16.34
N LEU A 134 -12.18 -9.27 -16.47
CA LEU A 134 -13.02 -8.52 -17.41
C LEU A 134 -12.37 -8.40 -18.79
N CYS A 135 -11.06 -8.54 -18.86
CA CYS A 135 -10.31 -8.57 -20.12
C CYS A 135 -9.03 -9.40 -19.98
N GLU A 136 -8.56 -9.90 -21.12
CA GLU A 136 -7.27 -10.58 -21.19
C GLU A 136 -6.12 -9.58 -21.34
N PRO A 137 -4.90 -9.92 -20.85
CA PRO A 137 -3.71 -9.14 -21.10
C PRO A 137 -3.50 -8.87 -22.59
N GLY A 138 -3.21 -7.61 -22.95
CA GLY A 138 -2.97 -7.19 -24.33
C GLY A 138 -4.22 -7.12 -25.24
N SER A 139 -5.42 -7.34 -24.68
CA SER A 139 -6.69 -7.20 -25.43
C SER A 139 -6.94 -5.74 -25.85
N TRP A 140 -7.82 -5.54 -26.83
CA TRP A 140 -8.21 -4.19 -27.23
C TRP A 140 -8.89 -3.42 -26.09
N MET A 141 -9.65 -4.11 -25.25
CA MET A 141 -10.33 -3.53 -24.09
C MET A 141 -9.31 -3.06 -23.03
N GLY A 142 -8.31 -3.88 -22.69
CA GLY A 142 -7.22 -3.50 -21.79
C GLY A 142 -6.47 -2.28 -22.31
N ARG A 143 -6.15 -2.26 -23.62
CA ARG A 143 -5.50 -1.10 -24.25
C ARG A 143 -6.38 0.16 -24.19
N SER A 144 -7.70 0.04 -24.33
CA SER A 144 -8.60 1.20 -24.23
C SER A 144 -8.63 1.78 -22.82
N PHE A 145 -8.57 0.95 -21.77
CA PHE A 145 -8.44 1.40 -20.39
C PHE A 145 -7.11 2.12 -20.18
N ARG A 146 -6.01 1.58 -20.69
CA ARG A 146 -4.69 2.22 -20.63
C ARG A 146 -4.69 3.60 -21.27
N VAL A 147 -5.26 3.74 -22.47
CA VAL A 147 -5.36 5.03 -23.17
C VAL A 147 -6.22 6.03 -22.38
N ALA A 148 -7.33 5.57 -21.80
CA ALA A 148 -8.17 6.41 -20.97
C ALA A 148 -7.45 6.89 -19.69
N GLU A 149 -6.64 6.03 -19.07
CA GLU A 149 -5.82 6.39 -17.91
C GLU A 149 -4.69 7.36 -18.28
N GLN A 150 -4.01 7.16 -19.41
CA GLN A 150 -3.02 8.09 -19.95
C GLN A 150 -3.60 9.50 -20.14
N PHE A 151 -4.86 9.58 -20.57
CA PHE A 151 -5.55 10.87 -20.68
C PHE A 151 -5.69 11.57 -19.32
N VAL A 152 -6.02 10.84 -18.25
CA VAL A 152 -6.09 11.40 -16.89
C VAL A 152 -4.70 11.81 -16.40
N LEU A 153 -3.73 10.91 -16.49
CA LEU A 153 -2.36 11.11 -16.01
C LEU A 153 -1.67 12.31 -16.66
N SER A 154 -1.86 12.49 -17.97
CA SER A 154 -1.26 13.61 -18.71
C SER A 154 -1.88 14.98 -18.38
N ARG A 155 -3.10 15.02 -17.84
CA ARG A 155 -3.86 16.25 -17.57
C ARG A 155 -3.97 16.60 -16.10
N ALA A 156 -3.74 15.66 -15.21
CA ALA A 156 -3.70 15.93 -13.78
C ALA A 156 -2.64 16.99 -13.44
N ALA A 157 -2.96 17.90 -12.55
CA ALA A 157 -2.02 18.94 -12.10
C ALA A 157 -0.90 18.35 -11.25
N ALA A 158 -1.21 17.29 -10.49
CA ALA A 158 -0.26 16.40 -9.83
C ALA A 158 -0.85 14.99 -9.81
N VAL A 159 0.04 13.98 -9.75
CA VAL A 159 -0.33 12.57 -9.60
C VAL A 159 0.36 12.04 -8.35
N ILE A 160 -0.41 11.47 -7.45
CA ILE A 160 0.10 10.82 -6.24
C ILE A 160 0.21 9.33 -6.53
N VAL A 161 1.33 8.76 -6.13
CA VAL A 161 1.64 7.33 -6.21
C VAL A 161 2.17 6.86 -4.86
N HIS A 162 1.92 5.60 -4.50
CA HIS A 162 2.19 5.08 -3.15
C HIS A 162 3.43 4.19 -3.06
N SER A 163 4.04 3.87 -4.22
CA SER A 163 5.23 3.02 -4.34
C SER A 163 6.10 3.45 -5.50
N GLN A 164 7.37 3.03 -5.51
CA GLN A 164 8.25 3.24 -6.66
C GLN A 164 7.76 2.44 -7.88
N GLY A 165 7.25 1.22 -7.65
CA GLY A 165 6.64 0.41 -8.70
C GLY A 165 5.48 1.17 -9.38
N MET A 166 4.58 1.78 -8.61
CA MET A 166 3.49 2.59 -9.15
C MET A 166 3.99 3.86 -9.85
N LYS A 167 5.05 4.49 -9.33
CA LYS A 167 5.68 5.63 -9.99
C LYS A 167 6.20 5.26 -11.37
N GLN A 168 6.89 4.13 -11.48
CA GLN A 168 7.39 3.63 -12.76
C GLN A 168 6.24 3.29 -13.72
N ALA A 169 5.20 2.62 -13.24
CA ALA A 169 4.01 2.31 -14.02
C ALA A 169 3.30 3.58 -14.55
N ALA A 170 3.26 4.65 -13.76
CA ALA A 170 2.71 5.94 -14.18
C ALA A 170 3.55 6.59 -15.28
N ILE A 171 4.89 6.54 -15.19
CA ILE A 171 5.81 7.04 -16.23
C ILE A 171 5.59 6.28 -17.54
N GLU A 172 5.50 4.97 -17.49
CA GLU A 172 5.24 4.10 -18.66
C GLU A 172 3.88 4.38 -19.30
N ARG A 173 2.95 4.96 -18.53
CA ARG A 173 1.63 5.45 -18.98
C ARG A 173 1.63 6.94 -19.30
N SER A 174 2.80 7.51 -19.59
CA SER A 174 2.95 8.90 -20.04
C SER A 174 2.57 9.97 -18.99
N ALA A 175 2.61 9.64 -17.71
CA ALA A 175 2.55 10.67 -16.67
C ALA A 175 3.83 11.52 -16.70
N PRO A 176 3.74 12.86 -16.71
CA PRO A 176 4.92 13.69 -16.64
C PRO A 176 5.68 13.48 -15.32
N PRO A 177 6.97 13.13 -15.35
CA PRO A 177 7.73 12.80 -14.13
C PRO A 177 7.73 13.92 -13.08
N GLU A 178 7.71 15.17 -13.52
CA GLU A 178 7.66 16.36 -12.67
C GLU A 178 6.34 16.54 -11.91
N ASN A 179 5.29 15.83 -12.34
CA ASN A 179 3.98 15.84 -11.69
C ASN A 179 3.77 14.67 -10.72
N LEU A 180 4.75 13.74 -10.61
CA LEU A 180 4.63 12.54 -9.82
C LEU A 180 5.16 12.75 -8.39
N PHE A 181 4.30 12.50 -7.40
CA PHE A 181 4.61 12.62 -5.99
C PHE A 181 4.49 11.27 -5.31
N LEU A 182 5.59 10.78 -4.74
CA LEU A 182 5.60 9.53 -3.96
C LEU A 182 5.14 9.82 -2.54
N VAL A 183 3.91 9.46 -2.25
CA VAL A 183 3.28 9.60 -0.93
C VAL A 183 2.93 8.20 -0.42
N PRO A 184 3.73 7.59 0.45
CA PRO A 184 3.42 6.26 0.98
C PRO A 184 2.06 6.24 1.70
N ASP A 185 1.38 5.09 1.68
CA ASP A 185 0.13 4.96 2.44
C ASP A 185 0.38 5.22 3.93
N PRO A 186 -0.48 6.01 4.59
CA PRO A 186 -0.44 6.17 6.03
C PRO A 186 -0.78 4.83 6.70
N ILE A 187 -0.25 4.63 7.90
CA ILE A 187 -0.64 3.49 8.70
C ILE A 187 -1.97 3.83 9.35
N ALA A 188 -3.00 3.01 9.09
CA ALA A 188 -4.30 3.19 9.71
C ALA A 188 -4.21 3.05 11.24
N GLY A 189 -4.88 3.95 11.97
CA GLY A 189 -4.84 3.98 13.43
C GLY A 189 -5.38 2.74 14.14
N GLU A 190 -6.08 1.86 13.42
CA GLU A 190 -6.57 0.57 13.94
C GLU A 190 -5.43 -0.44 14.20
N ASP A 191 -4.26 -0.23 13.62
CA ASP A 191 -3.05 -1.02 13.91
C ASP A 191 -2.34 -0.60 15.21
N ASN A 192 -2.97 0.18 16.06
CA ASN A 192 -2.56 0.38 17.47
C ASN A 192 -2.73 -0.89 18.32
N SER A 193 -2.59 -2.06 17.70
CA SER A 193 -2.47 -3.32 18.41
C SER A 193 -1.44 -3.19 19.53
N PRO A 194 -1.78 -3.63 20.73
CA PRO A 194 -0.90 -3.45 21.88
C PRO A 194 0.50 -3.97 21.52
N LEU A 195 1.51 -3.16 21.83
CA LEU A 195 2.93 -3.42 21.61
C LEU A 195 3.47 -4.61 22.41
N PHE A 196 2.62 -5.23 23.20
CA PHE A 196 2.98 -6.35 24.04
C PHE A 196 2.53 -7.63 23.34
N PRO A 197 3.45 -8.33 22.65
CA PRO A 197 3.14 -9.66 22.15
C PRO A 197 2.71 -10.51 23.32
N ASP A 198 1.65 -11.29 23.14
CA ASP A 198 1.34 -12.37 24.03
C ASP A 198 2.45 -13.44 23.86
N THR A 199 3.48 -13.36 24.67
CA THR A 199 4.66 -14.25 24.59
C THR A 199 4.29 -15.71 24.74
N ASP A 200 3.15 -16.00 25.38
CA ASP A 200 2.68 -17.35 25.61
C ASP A 200 1.73 -17.83 24.51
N PHE A 201 1.34 -16.96 23.56
CA PHE A 201 0.39 -17.32 22.50
C PHE A 201 0.89 -18.51 21.69
N LEU A 202 2.15 -18.48 21.24
CA LEU A 202 2.72 -19.55 20.42
C LEU A 202 2.80 -20.88 21.18
N PHE A 203 3.12 -20.82 22.49
CA PHE A 203 3.11 -22.00 23.34
C PHE A 203 1.70 -22.55 23.48
N ARG A 204 0.72 -21.75 23.89
CA ARG A 204 -0.66 -22.19 24.08
C ARG A 204 -1.32 -22.70 22.80
N ARG A 205 -1.01 -22.06 21.68
CA ARG A 205 -1.69 -22.35 20.40
C ARG A 205 -1.02 -23.46 19.60
N TYR A 206 0.31 -23.49 19.61
CA TYR A 206 1.12 -24.40 18.76
C TYR A 206 2.09 -25.26 19.53
N GLY A 207 2.14 -25.19 20.86
CA GLY A 207 3.03 -25.98 21.71
C GLY A 207 4.51 -25.60 21.59
N LEU A 208 4.84 -24.42 21.08
CA LEU A 208 6.22 -24.01 20.88
C LEU A 208 6.82 -23.53 22.21
N ALA A 209 7.95 -24.14 22.61
CA ALA A 209 8.67 -23.70 23.80
C ALA A 209 9.16 -22.26 23.68
N PRO A 210 9.23 -21.49 24.78
CA PRO A 210 9.63 -20.07 24.76
C PRO A 210 11.01 -19.80 24.13
N GLU A 211 11.93 -20.76 24.23
CA GLU A 211 13.29 -20.71 23.65
C GLU A 211 13.32 -20.96 22.15
N THR A 212 12.22 -21.46 21.57
CA THR A 212 12.13 -21.78 20.15
C THR A 212 12.12 -20.52 19.30
N VAL A 213 13.06 -20.37 18.38
CA VAL A 213 13.04 -19.27 17.42
C VAL A 213 12.03 -19.54 16.31
N SER A 214 10.97 -18.75 16.29
CA SER A 214 9.86 -18.91 15.35
C SER A 214 9.99 -17.98 14.13
N PHE A 215 9.87 -18.57 12.95
CA PHE A 215 9.79 -17.90 11.66
C PHE A 215 8.35 -18.01 11.16
N PHE A 216 7.69 -16.88 10.95
CA PHE A 216 6.32 -16.83 10.45
C PHE A 216 6.29 -16.40 9.00
N VAL A 217 5.64 -17.18 8.14
CA VAL A 217 5.41 -16.90 6.72
C VAL A 217 3.92 -16.61 6.50
N PRO A 218 3.51 -15.34 6.49
CA PRO A 218 2.14 -14.95 6.18
C PRO A 218 1.79 -15.30 4.73
N GLN A 219 0.52 -15.59 4.48
CA GLN A 219 -0.04 -15.87 3.15
C GLN A 219 0.77 -16.93 2.37
N PHE A 220 1.29 -17.94 3.08
CA PHE A 220 2.14 -18.98 2.49
C PHE A 220 1.42 -19.79 1.40
N ALA A 221 0.13 -20.06 1.57
CA ALA A 221 -0.70 -20.70 0.58
C ALA A 221 -2.09 -20.05 0.52
N ARG A 222 -2.80 -20.23 -0.58
CA ARG A 222 -4.11 -19.62 -0.82
C ARG A 222 -5.21 -20.64 -0.91
N GLU A 223 -6.43 -20.20 -0.61
CA GLU A 223 -7.61 -21.05 -0.72
C GLU A 223 -7.85 -21.46 -2.19
N GLY A 224 -8.21 -22.72 -2.39
CA GLY A 224 -8.46 -23.31 -3.72
C GLY A 224 -7.21 -23.69 -4.52
N VAL A 225 -5.99 -23.47 -3.97
CA VAL A 225 -4.74 -23.89 -4.60
C VAL A 225 -4.28 -25.21 -3.98
N SER A 226 -4.14 -26.24 -4.78
CA SER A 226 -3.70 -27.58 -4.34
C SER A 226 -2.18 -27.79 -4.41
N GLU A 227 -1.48 -26.95 -5.14
CA GLU A 227 -0.04 -27.05 -5.34
C GLU A 227 0.69 -25.86 -4.69
N LEU A 228 1.86 -26.11 -4.14
CA LEU A 228 2.71 -25.05 -3.59
C LEU A 228 3.40 -24.28 -4.70
N SER A 229 3.49 -22.98 -4.53
CA SER A 229 4.28 -22.14 -5.43
C SER A 229 5.77 -22.40 -5.32
N GLY A 230 6.55 -21.95 -6.31
CA GLY A 230 8.00 -22.03 -6.27
C GLY A 230 8.60 -21.31 -5.06
N ALA A 231 8.03 -20.15 -4.69
CA ALA A 231 8.47 -19.39 -3.51
C ALA A 231 8.18 -20.15 -2.21
N ALA A 232 7.01 -20.79 -2.10
CA ALA A 232 6.64 -21.63 -0.95
C ALA A 232 7.54 -22.84 -0.81
N ILE A 233 7.86 -23.53 -1.93
CA ILE A 233 8.80 -24.66 -1.95
C ILE A 233 10.18 -24.20 -1.47
N SER A 234 10.71 -23.10 -2.04
CA SER A 234 11.99 -22.52 -1.65
C SER A 234 12.03 -22.13 -0.17
N ALA A 235 10.91 -21.70 0.40
CA ALA A 235 10.83 -21.38 1.83
C ALA A 235 10.95 -22.63 2.72
N LEU A 236 10.29 -23.74 2.36
CA LEU A 236 10.43 -25.01 3.07
C LEU A 236 11.84 -25.60 2.97
N GLU A 237 12.43 -25.58 1.78
CA GLU A 237 13.80 -26.02 1.55
C GLU A 237 14.83 -25.17 2.31
N GLY A 238 14.67 -23.85 2.29
CA GLY A 238 15.52 -22.93 3.05
C GLY A 238 15.43 -23.16 4.55
N PHE A 239 14.22 -23.35 5.06
CA PHE A 239 14.02 -23.69 6.47
C PHE A 239 14.65 -25.06 6.83
N ALA A 240 14.52 -26.05 5.98
CA ALA A 240 15.16 -27.36 6.19
C ALA A 240 16.68 -27.25 6.31
N LEU A 241 17.31 -26.40 5.49
CA LEU A 241 18.75 -26.13 5.60
C LEU A 241 19.11 -25.47 6.94
N ALA A 242 18.31 -24.48 7.38
CA ALA A 242 18.53 -23.78 8.64
C ALA A 242 18.31 -24.69 9.86
N SER A 243 17.28 -25.52 9.88
CA SER A 243 16.91 -26.40 10.99
C SER A 243 17.90 -27.52 11.21
N ASN A 244 18.61 -27.98 10.16
CA ASN A 244 19.71 -28.94 10.28
C ASN A 244 20.87 -28.41 11.14
N GLU A 245 21.06 -27.09 11.17
CA GLU A 245 22.11 -26.46 11.97
C GLU A 245 21.62 -26.10 13.37
N LEU A 246 20.31 -25.88 13.56
CA LEU A 246 19.70 -25.41 14.80
C LEU A 246 18.33 -26.09 15.01
N PRO A 247 18.24 -27.16 15.78
CA PRO A 247 16.99 -27.92 15.98
C PRO A 247 15.92 -27.15 16.76
N GLU A 248 16.26 -26.02 17.38
CA GLU A 248 15.35 -25.17 18.17
C GLU A 248 14.54 -24.18 17.31
N PHE A 249 14.45 -24.41 15.99
CA PHE A 249 13.70 -23.57 15.08
C PHE A 249 12.32 -24.12 14.78
N SER A 250 11.35 -23.23 14.60
CA SER A 250 10.01 -23.57 14.13
C SER A 250 9.55 -22.67 13.01
N LEU A 251 8.89 -23.26 12.02
CA LEU A 251 8.31 -22.58 10.87
C LEU A 251 6.79 -22.56 11.00
N LEU A 252 6.22 -21.37 11.06
CA LEU A 252 4.79 -21.12 11.16
C LEU A 252 4.29 -20.65 9.78
N LEU A 253 3.37 -21.39 9.17
CA LEU A 253 2.89 -21.14 7.81
C LEU A 253 1.42 -20.78 7.83
N GLU A 254 1.08 -19.53 7.46
CA GLU A 254 -0.33 -19.17 7.26
C GLU A 254 -0.85 -19.84 5.99
N ALA A 255 -1.75 -20.79 6.16
CA ALA A 255 -2.29 -21.55 5.06
C ALA A 255 -3.73 -22.01 5.33
N PRO A 256 -4.59 -22.08 4.30
CA PRO A 256 -5.90 -22.69 4.42
C PRO A 256 -5.78 -24.21 4.59
N GLU A 257 -6.82 -24.81 5.14
CA GLU A 257 -6.87 -26.28 5.36
C GLU A 257 -6.66 -27.07 4.05
N SER A 258 -7.09 -26.53 2.92
CA SER A 258 -6.92 -27.14 1.59
C SER A 258 -5.45 -27.35 1.19
N ALA A 259 -4.53 -26.54 1.69
CA ALA A 259 -3.09 -26.64 1.41
C ALA A 259 -2.35 -27.61 2.37
N ARG A 260 -2.97 -28.04 3.49
CA ARG A 260 -2.35 -28.86 4.53
C ARG A 260 -1.67 -30.12 3.99
N LYS A 261 -2.34 -30.84 3.10
CA LYS A 261 -1.81 -32.07 2.54
C LYS A 261 -0.51 -31.83 1.79
N ALA A 262 -0.47 -30.86 0.87
CA ALA A 262 0.71 -30.54 0.07
C ALA A 262 1.88 -30.06 0.95
N ILE A 263 1.60 -29.24 1.98
CA ILE A 263 2.62 -28.79 2.93
C ILE A 263 3.19 -29.98 3.73
N ASN A 264 2.35 -30.84 4.28
CA ASN A 264 2.79 -31.99 5.07
C ASN A 264 3.60 -32.99 4.24
N GLU A 265 3.20 -33.27 3.01
CA GLU A 265 3.95 -34.12 2.08
C GLU A 265 5.33 -33.55 1.75
N HIS A 266 5.41 -32.23 1.55
CA HIS A 266 6.68 -31.59 1.24
C HIS A 266 7.59 -31.52 2.48
N ALA A 267 7.04 -31.12 3.64
CA ALA A 267 7.76 -31.11 4.91
C ALA A 267 8.25 -32.51 5.30
N GLY A 268 7.45 -33.56 5.03
CA GLY A 268 7.85 -34.94 5.24
C GLY A 268 9.03 -35.36 4.39
N ARG A 269 9.05 -35.01 3.10
CA ARG A 269 10.19 -35.27 2.21
C ARG A 269 11.47 -34.59 2.66
N LEU A 270 11.36 -33.41 3.25
CA LEU A 270 12.49 -32.63 3.77
C LEU A 270 12.89 -33.02 5.20
N GLY A 271 12.14 -33.89 5.88
CA GLY A 271 12.42 -34.31 7.25
C GLY A 271 12.11 -33.26 8.33
N ILE A 272 11.33 -32.23 8.01
CA ILE A 272 11.03 -31.09 8.90
C ILE A 272 9.60 -31.08 9.48
N SER A 273 8.84 -32.16 9.33
CA SER A 273 7.43 -32.22 9.78
C SER A 273 7.23 -31.85 11.25
N GLY A 274 8.20 -32.15 12.11
CA GLY A 274 8.15 -31.81 13.54
C GLY A 274 8.41 -30.35 13.86
N HIS A 275 8.87 -29.58 12.89
CA HIS A 275 9.24 -28.17 13.04
C HIS A 275 8.29 -27.22 12.32
N VAL A 276 7.27 -27.74 11.62
CA VAL A 276 6.31 -26.95 10.84
C VAL A 276 4.95 -26.96 11.49
N ALA A 277 4.39 -25.79 11.77
CA ALA A 277 3.02 -25.63 12.24
C ALA A 277 2.20 -24.78 11.26
N LEU A 278 0.95 -25.20 11.02
CA LEU A 278 0.02 -24.47 10.16
C LEU A 278 -0.78 -23.45 10.98
N VAL A 279 -0.75 -22.23 10.52
CA VAL A 279 -1.46 -21.09 11.11
C VAL A 279 -2.74 -20.84 10.34
N HIS A 280 -3.86 -20.85 11.04
CA HIS A 280 -5.13 -20.46 10.46
C HIS A 280 -5.14 -18.95 10.16
N PRO A 281 -5.72 -18.46 9.04
CA PRO A 281 -5.75 -17.03 8.71
C PRO A 281 -6.30 -16.13 9.82
N LEU A 282 -7.25 -16.60 10.63
CA LEU A 282 -7.76 -15.83 11.77
C LEU A 282 -6.74 -15.63 12.91
N ASP A 283 -5.72 -16.48 12.98
CA ASP A 283 -4.64 -16.39 13.97
C ASP A 283 -3.41 -15.64 13.43
N ALA A 284 -3.42 -15.25 12.14
CA ALA A 284 -2.25 -14.70 11.46
C ALA A 284 -1.70 -13.44 12.13
N LEU A 285 -2.58 -12.50 12.54
CA LEU A 285 -2.17 -11.27 13.22
C LEU A 285 -1.51 -11.57 14.57
N ALA A 286 -2.13 -12.39 15.42
CA ALA A 286 -1.59 -12.77 16.72
C ALA A 286 -0.27 -13.54 16.56
N THR A 287 -0.17 -14.42 15.56
CA THR A 287 1.06 -15.15 15.22
C THR A 287 2.16 -14.18 14.79
N MET A 288 1.87 -13.19 13.92
CA MET A 288 2.82 -12.17 13.51
C MET A 288 3.34 -11.38 14.71
N GLN A 289 2.45 -11.00 15.63
CA GLN A 289 2.81 -10.26 16.85
C GLN A 289 3.70 -11.08 17.80
N SER A 290 3.55 -12.41 17.82
CA SER A 290 4.28 -13.28 18.75
C SER A 290 5.53 -13.92 18.12
N ALA A 291 5.62 -14.03 16.79
CA ALA A 291 6.76 -14.60 16.10
C ALA A 291 8.04 -13.76 16.26
N HIS A 292 9.21 -14.40 16.20
CA HIS A 292 10.50 -13.74 16.25
C HIS A 292 10.88 -13.08 14.94
N VAL A 293 10.59 -13.75 13.82
CA VAL A 293 10.93 -13.28 12.48
C VAL A 293 9.72 -13.44 11.57
N VAL A 294 9.37 -12.40 10.83
CA VAL A 294 8.38 -12.47 9.75
C VAL A 294 9.13 -12.64 8.43
N VAL A 295 8.73 -13.63 7.65
CA VAL A 295 9.33 -13.92 6.34
C VAL A 295 8.36 -13.50 5.26
N ALA A 296 8.78 -12.56 4.42
CA ALA A 296 7.99 -12.10 3.28
C ALA A 296 8.53 -12.69 1.98
N LEU A 297 7.77 -13.60 1.40
CA LEU A 297 8.06 -14.18 0.09
C LEU A 297 7.59 -13.23 -1.04
N ASP A 298 7.99 -13.51 -2.26
CA ASP A 298 7.41 -12.88 -3.46
C ASP A 298 6.55 -13.90 -4.19
N ASP A 299 5.25 -13.87 -3.90
CA ASP A 299 4.31 -14.84 -4.43
C ASP A 299 2.92 -14.24 -4.71
N SER A 300 2.87 -13.03 -5.27
CA SER A 300 1.59 -12.43 -5.62
C SER A 300 1.29 -12.59 -7.12
N PRO A 301 0.33 -13.46 -7.52
CA PRO A 301 -0.14 -13.54 -8.90
C PRO A 301 -1.05 -12.36 -9.29
N ASN A 302 -1.42 -11.49 -8.33
CA ASN A 302 -2.27 -10.35 -8.61
C ASN A 302 -1.47 -9.26 -9.36
N PRO A 303 -1.79 -8.94 -10.61
CA PRO A 303 -1.07 -7.94 -11.39
C PRO A 303 -1.13 -6.55 -10.75
N VAL A 304 -2.18 -6.22 -9.99
CA VAL A 304 -2.28 -4.96 -9.25
C VAL A 304 -1.25 -4.90 -8.13
N ALA A 305 -1.06 -6.01 -7.42
CA ALA A 305 -0.11 -6.07 -6.30
C ALA A 305 1.35 -5.93 -6.74
N ALA A 306 1.67 -6.19 -8.02
CA ALA A 306 3.03 -6.04 -8.53
C ALA A 306 3.58 -4.61 -8.40
N TYR A 307 2.69 -3.62 -8.42
CA TYR A 307 3.06 -2.20 -8.33
C TYR A 307 2.92 -1.61 -6.92
N GLN A 308 2.43 -2.38 -5.95
CA GLN A 308 2.19 -1.90 -4.58
C GLN A 308 3.30 -2.40 -3.65
N ALA A 309 3.61 -1.60 -2.62
CA ALA A 309 4.47 -2.08 -1.54
C ALA A 309 3.85 -3.30 -0.86
N ASN A 310 4.71 -4.26 -0.46
CA ASN A 310 4.21 -5.48 0.17
C ASN A 310 3.63 -5.18 1.57
N GLU A 311 2.34 -5.43 1.72
CA GLU A 311 1.60 -5.20 2.96
C GLU A 311 2.15 -6.02 4.14
N ILE A 312 2.64 -7.25 3.90
CA ILE A 312 3.27 -8.08 4.92
C ILE A 312 4.50 -7.37 5.48
N CYS A 313 5.35 -6.82 4.60
CA CYS A 313 6.53 -6.07 5.00
C CYS A 313 6.14 -4.84 5.84
N LEU A 314 5.15 -4.08 5.39
CA LEU A 314 4.67 -2.90 6.10
C LEU A 314 4.13 -3.24 7.49
N LYS A 315 3.31 -4.29 7.61
CA LYS A 315 2.77 -4.75 8.89
C LYS A 315 3.85 -5.25 9.84
N ALA A 316 4.82 -6.04 9.34
CA ALA A 316 5.94 -6.52 10.14
C ALA A 316 6.79 -5.37 10.69
N LEU A 317 7.16 -4.41 9.83
CA LEU A 317 7.93 -3.23 10.24
C LEU A 317 7.17 -2.36 11.25
N TRP A 318 5.88 -2.14 11.03
CA TRP A 318 5.04 -1.37 11.96
C TRP A 318 4.97 -2.00 13.34
N GLN A 319 4.85 -3.33 13.40
CA GLN A 319 4.85 -4.08 14.66
C GLN A 319 6.23 -4.23 15.30
N GLY A 320 7.28 -3.68 14.69
CA GLY A 320 8.65 -3.80 15.17
C GLY A 320 9.20 -5.21 15.10
N LYS A 321 8.70 -6.03 14.16
CA LYS A 321 9.19 -7.38 13.94
C LYS A 321 10.43 -7.37 13.05
N THR A 322 11.32 -8.32 13.31
CA THR A 322 12.43 -8.59 12.39
C THR A 322 11.85 -9.09 11.08
N LEU A 323 12.13 -8.38 10.00
CA LEU A 323 11.68 -8.74 8.67
C LEU A 323 12.81 -9.43 7.90
N LEU A 324 12.52 -10.64 7.38
CA LEU A 324 13.36 -11.36 6.42
C LEU A 324 12.58 -11.41 5.11
N ALA A 325 13.00 -10.69 4.08
CA ALA A 325 12.21 -10.54 2.86
C ALA A 325 13.00 -10.88 1.61
N ALA A 326 12.31 -11.46 0.63
CA ALA A 326 12.84 -11.65 -0.71
C ALA A 326 13.24 -10.30 -1.32
N ASP A 327 14.41 -10.23 -1.94
CA ASP A 327 14.94 -9.02 -2.58
C ASP A 327 14.27 -8.77 -3.93
N VAL A 328 13.07 -8.19 -3.87
CA VAL A 328 12.25 -7.86 -5.02
C VAL A 328 11.70 -6.44 -4.90
N PRO A 329 11.39 -5.76 -6.02
CA PRO A 329 10.99 -4.36 -6.02
C PRO A 329 9.86 -4.03 -5.04
N ARG A 330 8.80 -4.82 -4.99
CA ARG A 330 7.66 -4.56 -4.11
C ARG A 330 7.98 -4.67 -2.61
N ASN A 331 8.92 -5.56 -2.24
CA ASN A 331 9.39 -5.67 -0.86
C ASN A 331 10.30 -4.47 -0.52
N ARG A 332 11.15 -4.06 -1.46
CA ARG A 332 11.98 -2.87 -1.36
C ARG A 332 11.17 -1.59 -1.18
N ASP A 333 9.99 -1.48 -1.78
CA ASP A 333 9.09 -0.32 -1.62
C ASP A 333 8.59 -0.13 -0.17
N ALA A 334 8.56 -1.20 0.63
CA ALA A 334 8.19 -1.09 2.05
C ALA A 334 9.27 -0.38 2.89
N THR A 335 10.55 -0.63 2.59
CA THR A 335 11.71 -0.02 3.25
C THR A 335 12.86 0.15 2.24
N PRO A 336 12.85 1.23 1.42
CA PRO A 336 13.80 1.42 0.32
C PRO A 336 15.25 1.49 0.76
N ASP A 337 15.52 1.98 1.97
CA ASP A 337 16.85 2.06 2.58
C ASP A 337 17.25 0.78 3.34
N GLY A 338 16.38 -0.23 3.38
CA GLY A 338 16.62 -1.52 4.03
C GLY A 338 16.53 -1.51 5.56
N ARG A 339 16.12 -0.39 6.18
CA ARG A 339 15.96 -0.33 7.65
C ARG A 339 14.92 -1.36 8.13
N GLY A 340 15.31 -2.17 9.11
CA GLY A 340 14.43 -3.17 9.70
C GLY A 340 14.29 -4.47 8.92
N CYS A 341 15.01 -4.63 7.80
CA CYS A 341 14.91 -5.79 6.93
C CYS A 341 16.26 -6.44 6.65
N LEU A 342 16.29 -7.76 6.69
CA LEU A 342 17.37 -8.56 6.10
C LEU A 342 16.85 -9.15 4.79
N TRP A 343 17.59 -8.93 3.71
CA TRP A 343 17.22 -9.38 2.37
C TRP A 343 17.78 -10.77 2.07
N PHE A 344 17.01 -11.58 1.33
CA PHE A 344 17.50 -12.81 0.72
C PHE A 344 17.16 -12.83 -0.78
N GLU A 345 17.96 -13.54 -1.56
CA GLU A 345 17.75 -13.70 -3.00
C GLU A 345 16.46 -14.49 -3.27
N ALA A 346 15.54 -13.90 -4.03
CA ALA A 346 14.26 -14.53 -4.35
C ALA A 346 14.46 -15.88 -5.07
N GLY A 347 13.75 -16.91 -4.61
CA GLY A 347 13.86 -18.26 -5.16
C GLY A 347 15.15 -19.01 -4.82
N ASN A 348 16.02 -18.46 -3.96
CA ASN A 348 17.25 -19.12 -3.52
C ASN A 348 17.08 -19.70 -2.09
N PRO A 349 16.79 -21.01 -1.94
CA PRO A 349 16.61 -21.62 -0.62
C PRO A 349 17.89 -21.63 0.22
N ARG A 350 19.07 -21.66 -0.40
CA ARG A 350 20.34 -21.65 0.34
C ARG A 350 20.60 -20.30 1.01
N ASP A 351 20.37 -19.20 0.30
CA ASP A 351 20.52 -17.86 0.89
C ASP A 351 19.46 -17.63 1.98
N LEU A 352 18.21 -18.04 1.73
CA LEU A 352 17.16 -17.97 2.74
C LEU A 352 17.55 -18.77 4.00
N GLY A 353 17.97 -20.02 3.87
CA GLY A 353 18.40 -20.86 4.99
C GLY A 353 19.56 -20.25 5.77
N TYR A 354 20.57 -19.74 5.07
CA TYR A 354 21.68 -19.03 5.69
C TYR A 354 21.22 -17.80 6.51
N ARG A 355 20.31 -16.99 5.95
CA ARG A 355 19.75 -15.82 6.64
C ARG A 355 18.89 -16.22 7.86
N MET A 356 18.11 -17.30 7.75
CA MET A 356 17.36 -17.84 8.89
C MET A 356 18.30 -18.30 10.00
N ALA A 357 19.33 -19.08 9.67
CA ALA A 357 20.32 -19.54 10.64
C ALA A 357 21.06 -18.35 11.28
N PHE A 358 21.44 -17.34 10.49
CA PHE A 358 22.07 -16.13 11.00
C PHE A 358 21.17 -15.39 11.99
N LEU A 359 19.90 -15.15 11.63
CA LEU A 359 18.93 -14.50 12.53
C LEU A 359 18.66 -15.33 13.77
N GLY A 360 18.63 -16.65 13.66
CA GLY A 360 18.45 -17.55 14.78
C GLY A 360 19.56 -17.42 15.84
N ARG A 361 20.81 -17.35 15.40
CA ARG A 361 21.99 -17.24 16.26
C ARG A 361 22.24 -15.85 16.84
N ASN A 362 21.61 -14.81 16.30
CA ASN A 362 21.91 -13.43 16.66
C ASN A 362 20.68 -12.69 17.20
N PRO A 363 20.25 -12.97 18.44
CA PRO A 363 19.05 -12.37 19.04
C PRO A 363 19.12 -10.85 19.16
N GLU A 364 20.29 -10.30 19.48
CA GLU A 364 20.51 -8.85 19.59
C GLU A 364 20.35 -8.16 18.22
N PHE A 365 20.88 -8.77 17.16
CA PHE A 365 20.71 -8.26 15.80
C PHE A 365 19.25 -8.31 15.36
N ARG A 366 18.51 -9.40 15.67
CA ARG A 366 17.07 -9.46 15.44
C ARG A 366 16.34 -8.31 16.11
N ALA A 367 16.57 -8.11 17.40
CA ALA A 367 15.94 -7.04 18.16
C ALA A 367 16.24 -5.66 17.57
N ALA A 368 17.50 -5.40 17.22
CA ALA A 368 17.91 -4.14 16.61
C ALA A 368 17.22 -3.89 15.26
N LEU A 369 17.07 -4.91 14.40
CA LEU A 369 16.34 -4.80 13.15
C LEU A 369 14.86 -4.44 13.39
N GLY A 370 14.18 -5.11 14.32
CA GLY A 370 12.79 -4.82 14.64
C GLY A 370 12.59 -3.36 15.09
N VAL A 371 13.46 -2.88 15.98
CA VAL A 371 13.43 -1.49 16.45
C VAL A 371 13.67 -0.53 15.29
N ALA A 372 14.69 -0.77 14.46
CA ALA A 372 15.00 0.10 13.30
C ALA A 372 13.85 0.18 12.30
N GLY A 373 13.20 -0.96 12.02
CA GLY A 373 12.03 -1.01 11.14
C GLY A 373 10.85 -0.19 11.68
N ARG A 374 10.55 -0.35 12.96
CA ARG A 374 9.50 0.43 13.61
C ARG A 374 9.78 1.93 13.60
N MET A 375 11.01 2.34 13.92
CA MET A 375 11.41 3.75 13.87
C MET A 375 11.24 4.31 12.45
N TYR A 376 11.67 3.57 11.43
CA TYR A 376 11.46 3.94 10.03
C TYR A 376 9.98 4.20 9.70
N MET A 377 9.08 3.31 10.14
CA MET A 377 7.65 3.48 9.92
C MET A 377 7.10 4.73 10.62
N PHE A 378 7.49 4.96 11.86
CA PHE A 378 7.11 6.17 12.59
C PHE A 378 7.62 7.45 11.94
N GLU A 379 8.85 7.46 11.43
CA GLU A 379 9.43 8.63 10.78
C GLU A 379 8.77 8.96 9.44
N THR A 380 8.43 7.93 8.66
CA THR A 380 8.07 8.11 7.25
C THR A 380 6.58 8.01 6.95
N ARG A 381 5.80 7.34 7.82
CA ARG A 381 4.38 7.03 7.58
C ARG A 381 3.43 7.54 8.66
N ASN A 382 3.92 8.37 9.59
CA ASN A 382 3.02 9.06 10.51
C ASN A 382 2.17 10.12 9.77
N SER A 383 1.03 10.46 10.33
CA SER A 383 0.07 11.40 9.72
C SER A 383 0.70 12.75 9.36
N HIS A 384 1.66 13.24 10.16
CA HIS A 384 2.33 14.52 9.90
C HIS A 384 3.26 14.43 8.69
N ALA A 385 4.12 13.41 8.61
CA ALA A 385 5.04 13.20 7.48
C ALA A 385 4.26 13.00 6.17
N ILE A 386 3.18 12.23 6.21
CA ILE A 386 2.28 12.02 5.08
C ILE A 386 1.58 13.33 4.69
N GLY A 387 1.07 14.10 5.67
CA GLY A 387 0.44 15.40 5.43
C GLY A 387 1.37 16.41 4.74
N GLN A 388 2.65 16.43 5.11
CA GLN A 388 3.65 17.27 4.43
C GLN A 388 3.84 16.91 2.96
N LYS A 389 3.87 15.63 2.63
CA LYS A 389 3.99 15.15 1.24
C LYS A 389 2.76 15.51 0.40
N TYR A 390 1.57 15.42 0.97
CA TYR A 390 0.35 15.91 0.32
C TYR A 390 0.38 17.42 0.11
N ASP A 391 0.84 18.20 1.09
CA ASP A 391 0.97 19.66 0.96
C ASP A 391 1.93 20.05 -0.18
N GLU A 392 3.03 19.32 -0.35
CA GLU A 392 3.96 19.51 -1.47
C GLU A 392 3.28 19.28 -2.82
N ALA A 393 2.55 18.17 -2.99
CA ALA A 393 1.81 17.87 -4.20
C ALA A 393 0.73 18.92 -4.49
N TYR A 394 0.01 19.40 -3.47
CA TYR A 394 -1.03 20.40 -3.60
C TYR A 394 -0.47 21.78 -3.96
N ARG A 395 0.69 22.17 -3.42
CA ARG A 395 1.40 23.40 -3.81
C ARG A 395 1.82 23.35 -5.27
N HIS A 396 2.38 22.24 -5.71
CA HIS A 396 2.74 22.05 -7.12
C HIS A 396 1.52 22.19 -8.02
N ALA A 397 0.43 21.47 -7.73
CA ALA A 397 -0.82 21.53 -8.49
C ALA A 397 -1.41 22.95 -8.58
N SER A 398 -1.42 23.69 -7.45
CA SER A 398 -1.91 25.06 -7.40
C SER A 398 -1.04 26.04 -8.21
N ASN A 399 0.28 25.85 -8.19
CA ASN A 399 1.18 26.70 -8.97
C ASN A 399 0.99 26.48 -10.47
N ARG A 400 0.79 25.24 -10.92
CA ARG A 400 0.48 24.93 -12.32
C ARG A 400 -0.85 25.53 -12.77
N LYS A 401 -1.87 25.55 -11.92
CA LYS A 401 -3.13 26.23 -12.18
C LYS A 401 -2.93 27.73 -12.45
N ARG A 402 -2.11 28.38 -11.61
CA ARG A 402 -1.83 29.83 -11.72
C ARG A 402 -1.00 30.18 -12.97
N SER A 403 -0.10 29.32 -13.40
CA SER A 403 0.72 29.53 -14.61
C SER A 403 -0.02 29.29 -15.92
N GLY A 404 -1.31 28.88 -15.86
CA GLY A 404 -2.10 28.56 -17.06
C GLY A 404 -1.68 27.26 -17.74
N SER A 405 -0.78 26.48 -17.13
CA SER A 405 -0.27 25.23 -17.69
C SER A 405 -1.30 24.08 -17.60
N VAL A 406 -2.36 24.29 -16.84
CA VAL A 406 -3.46 23.33 -16.64
C VAL A 406 -4.78 24.08 -16.82
N GLY A 407 -5.42 23.88 -17.92
CA GLY A 407 -6.77 24.33 -18.20
C GLY A 407 -7.41 23.37 -19.19
N PRO A 408 -8.72 23.19 -19.21
CA PRO A 408 -9.36 22.45 -20.26
C PRO A 408 -9.06 23.18 -21.58
N LYS A 409 -8.05 22.70 -22.33
CA LYS A 409 -8.05 22.95 -23.76
C LYS A 409 -9.34 22.31 -24.26
N VAL A 410 -10.34 23.11 -24.54
CA VAL A 410 -11.55 22.67 -25.22
C VAL A 410 -11.09 22.18 -26.59
N VAL A 411 -10.74 20.91 -26.66
CA VAL A 411 -10.70 20.21 -27.93
C VAL A 411 -12.16 19.93 -28.21
N ASN A 412 -12.78 20.75 -29.06
CA ASN A 412 -14.02 20.41 -29.73
C ASN A 412 -13.74 19.09 -30.49
N MET A 413 -14.04 17.97 -29.87
CA MET A 413 -14.24 16.73 -30.61
C MET A 413 -15.57 16.90 -31.30
N GLU A 414 -15.53 17.18 -32.58
CA GLU A 414 -16.69 16.99 -33.45
C GLU A 414 -17.25 15.58 -33.21
N PRO A 415 -18.56 15.45 -33.09
CA PRO A 415 -19.16 14.13 -32.95
C PRO A 415 -18.71 13.29 -34.15
N ALA A 416 -18.10 12.14 -33.89
CA ALA A 416 -17.82 11.15 -34.91
C ALA A 416 -19.18 10.72 -35.51
N GLU A 417 -19.52 11.29 -36.64
CA GLU A 417 -20.58 10.79 -37.49
C GLU A 417 -20.12 9.45 -38.06
N ASN A 418 -20.98 8.48 -37.88
CA ASN A 418 -21.01 7.19 -38.58
C ASN A 418 -19.89 6.18 -38.32
N TRP A 419 -20.16 5.29 -37.35
CA TRP A 419 -19.79 3.89 -37.50
C TRP A 419 -21.05 3.09 -37.78
N GLY A 420 -21.30 2.85 -39.10
CA GLY A 420 -22.22 1.85 -39.59
C GLY A 420 -21.68 0.42 -39.38
#